data_746434ee623d5a7bf675263337f5f503
#
_entry.id   746434ee623d5a7bf675263337f5f503
#
_cell.length_a   1.000
_cell.length_b   1.000
_cell.length_c   1.000
_cell.angle_alpha   90.00
_cell.angle_beta   90.00
_cell.angle_gamma   90.00
#
_symmetry.space_group_name_H-M   'P 1'
#
loop_
_entity.id
_entity.type
_entity.pdbx_description
1 polymer ?
#
loop_
_entity_poly.entity_id
_entity_poly.type
_entity_poly.pdbx_seq_one_letter_code
_entity_poly.pdbx_strand_id
1 'polypeptide(L)'
;MKKKLSSKEYIYVASMLFGLFFGAGNLIFPVYMGQMAGRHIWQAAAGFLITGVGLPLMGVAALGISRSSGLYEMGLKVSRGFSLGFTCLLYLTIGPFFAVPRCATTSFTVGLEQVLPQGNTKLYLLLLSLAFFAAVLFFALRPGKILVWVGKVLNPCFLLFLAVLIVSAMLHPTAAVADVVPEGKYAAQPFFTGFLEGYNTMDALASLAFGIIVVQVIRDLGVQEPGAIAGSTVRAGVMSCLLMALIYVAVAIVGAQSRGVLTAAANGGVAFAQIARYYLGNTGLIVLAATVTLACLKTAVGLITGCAETFSALFEKGPSYKAWAITFSAVSFVFANLGLDAIIKYSVPVLMLLHPIAIMLIVLTLCGKLFKNDPVVFRWTITFTAIASIYDMFAALPKELWSALHGEEIKAVAEKLLPLAGQGLGWLCPAALGLVIGLAIHVYRLRKA
;
A
#
# COMPACT_ATOMS: atom_id res chain seq x y z
N MET A 1 7.23 -34.12 8.86
CA MET A 1 6.70 -32.73 8.92
C MET A 1 7.79 -31.81 9.41
N LYS A 2 8.11 -30.78 8.65
CA LYS A 2 9.12 -29.79 9.06
C LYS A 2 8.57 -28.91 10.20
N LYS A 3 9.36 -28.71 11.25
CA LYS A 3 9.01 -27.79 12.36
C LYS A 3 9.36 -26.34 12.07
N LYS A 4 10.28 -26.06 11.14
CA LYS A 4 10.74 -24.69 10.76
C LYS A 4 11.22 -24.70 9.32
N LEU A 5 11.18 -23.53 8.66
CA LEU A 5 11.82 -23.30 7.38
C LEU A 5 13.35 -23.29 7.52
N SER A 6 14.07 -23.72 6.48
CA SER A 6 15.51 -23.52 6.37
C SER A 6 15.84 -22.06 6.06
N SER A 7 17.09 -21.63 6.26
CA SER A 7 17.51 -20.24 5.95
C SER A 7 17.26 -19.86 4.49
N LYS A 8 17.48 -20.78 3.55
CA LYS A 8 17.17 -20.55 2.11
C LYS A 8 15.69 -20.35 1.85
N GLU A 9 14.83 -21.14 2.51
CA GLU A 9 13.38 -21.01 2.41
C GLU A 9 12.86 -19.71 3.04
N TYR A 10 13.47 -19.26 4.15
CA TYR A 10 13.16 -17.94 4.72
C TYR A 10 13.47 -16.81 3.75
N ILE A 11 14.66 -16.83 3.13
CA ILE A 11 15.05 -15.84 2.12
C ILE A 11 14.09 -15.89 0.93
N TYR A 12 13.69 -17.08 0.48
CA TYR A 12 12.73 -17.25 -0.61
C TYR A 12 11.37 -16.64 -0.27
N VAL A 13 10.80 -16.96 0.91
CA VAL A 13 9.50 -16.41 1.35
C VAL A 13 9.58 -14.90 1.57
N ALA A 14 10.67 -14.40 2.16
CA ALA A 14 10.90 -12.97 2.36
C ALA A 14 11.03 -12.21 1.03
N SER A 15 11.77 -12.76 0.06
CA SER A 15 11.90 -12.17 -1.28
C SER A 15 10.58 -12.19 -2.05
N MET A 16 9.80 -13.26 -1.90
CA MET A 16 8.46 -13.34 -2.48
C MET A 16 7.54 -12.26 -1.87
N LEU A 17 7.53 -12.14 -0.56
CA LEU A 17 6.72 -11.14 0.16
C LEU A 17 7.13 -9.71 -0.21
N PHE A 18 8.44 -9.44 -0.26
CA PHE A 18 8.98 -8.18 -0.78
C PHE A 18 8.45 -7.91 -2.19
N GLY A 19 8.51 -8.91 -3.07
CA GLY A 19 8.05 -8.75 -4.45
C GLY A 19 6.52 -8.59 -4.57
N LEU A 20 5.72 -9.04 -3.62
CA LEU A 20 4.27 -8.80 -3.58
C LEU A 20 3.96 -7.37 -3.14
N PHE A 21 4.66 -6.84 -2.13
CA PHE A 21 4.48 -5.48 -1.64
C PHE A 21 5.12 -4.46 -2.57
N PHE A 22 6.36 -4.69 -3.00
CA PHE A 22 7.13 -3.69 -3.69
C PHE A 22 6.62 -3.44 -5.12
N GLY A 23 5.77 -2.44 -5.26
CA GLY A 23 5.13 -2.01 -6.50
C GLY A 23 5.40 -0.53 -6.83
N ALA A 24 4.55 0.03 -7.68
CA ALA A 24 4.65 1.42 -8.14
C ALA A 24 4.71 2.44 -7.00
N GLY A 25 3.84 2.30 -6.01
CA GLY A 25 3.74 3.22 -4.88
C GLY A 25 5.01 3.29 -4.04
N ASN A 26 5.65 2.15 -3.84
CA ASN A 26 6.85 2.00 -3.03
C ASN A 26 8.09 2.71 -3.60
N LEU A 27 8.04 3.09 -4.85
CA LEU A 27 9.07 3.90 -5.51
C LEU A 27 8.73 5.39 -5.44
N ILE A 28 7.51 5.73 -5.84
CA ILE A 28 7.16 7.12 -6.09
C ILE A 28 6.92 7.92 -4.80
N PHE A 29 6.30 7.31 -3.77
CA PHE A 29 5.98 8.07 -2.56
C PHE A 29 7.19 8.39 -1.68
N PRO A 30 8.15 7.48 -1.42
CA PRO A 30 9.33 7.85 -0.64
C PRO A 30 10.20 8.93 -1.30
N VAL A 31 10.40 8.88 -2.61
CA VAL A 31 11.22 9.90 -3.30
C VAL A 31 10.53 11.26 -3.26
N TYR A 32 9.22 11.30 -3.47
CA TYR A 32 8.44 12.53 -3.40
C TYR A 32 8.42 13.12 -1.98
N MET A 33 8.17 12.26 -0.99
CA MET A 33 8.29 12.63 0.42
C MET A 33 9.66 13.26 0.72
N GLY A 34 10.73 12.67 0.20
CA GLY A 34 12.08 13.19 0.35
C GLY A 34 12.23 14.60 -0.23
N GLN A 35 11.78 14.83 -1.45
CA GLN A 35 11.81 16.16 -2.08
C GLN A 35 11.05 17.21 -1.28
N MET A 36 9.88 16.86 -0.74
CA MET A 36 9.00 17.77 -0.03
C MET A 36 9.41 17.97 1.44
N ALA A 37 9.94 16.95 2.09
CA ALA A 37 10.31 17.00 3.50
C ALA A 37 11.67 17.70 3.73
N GLY A 38 12.59 17.66 2.77
CA GLY A 38 13.89 18.29 2.88
C GLY A 38 14.58 17.95 4.22
N ARG A 39 15.01 18.97 4.97
CA ARG A 39 15.67 18.80 6.28
C ARG A 39 14.81 18.10 7.35
N HIS A 40 13.49 18.03 7.17
CA HIS A 40 12.58 17.31 8.05
C HIS A 40 12.38 15.84 7.67
N ILE A 41 13.23 15.30 6.80
CA ILE A 41 13.12 13.93 6.25
C ILE A 41 13.04 12.86 7.33
N TRP A 42 13.78 12.98 8.43
CA TRP A 42 13.82 11.95 9.46
C TRP A 42 12.50 11.82 10.20
N GLN A 43 11.84 12.94 10.51
CA GLN A 43 10.51 12.94 11.12
C GLN A 43 9.46 12.39 10.13
N ALA A 44 9.52 12.81 8.86
CA ALA A 44 8.64 12.32 7.81
C ALA A 44 8.83 10.82 7.56
N ALA A 45 10.09 10.36 7.44
CA ALA A 45 10.42 8.95 7.27
C ALA A 45 9.97 8.09 8.47
N ALA A 46 10.11 8.58 9.71
CA ALA A 46 9.62 7.86 10.88
C ALA A 46 8.11 7.60 10.80
N GLY A 47 7.31 8.63 10.46
CA GLY A 47 5.87 8.47 10.23
C GLY A 47 5.56 7.52 9.09
N PHE A 48 6.23 7.70 7.95
CA PHE A 48 6.06 6.86 6.75
C PHE A 48 6.37 5.39 7.01
N LEU A 49 7.46 5.09 7.73
CA LEU A 49 7.86 3.71 8.02
C LEU A 49 6.86 2.99 8.94
N ILE A 50 6.19 3.70 9.84
CA ILE A 50 5.15 3.08 10.68
C ILE A 50 4.02 2.53 9.79
N THR A 51 3.56 3.29 8.82
CA THR A 51 2.41 2.93 7.99
C THR A 51 2.79 2.17 6.73
N GLY A 52 3.90 2.51 6.10
CA GLY A 52 4.37 1.86 4.87
C GLY A 52 5.15 0.56 5.11
N VAL A 53 5.62 0.30 6.34
CA VAL A 53 6.40 -0.90 6.67
C VAL A 53 5.84 -1.63 7.90
N GLY A 54 5.62 -0.91 8.99
CA GLY A 54 5.15 -1.49 10.25
C GLY A 54 3.76 -2.11 10.13
N LEU A 55 2.80 -1.39 9.56
CA LEU A 55 1.43 -1.90 9.39
C LEU A 55 1.35 -3.10 8.43
N PRO A 56 2.02 -3.12 7.27
CA PRO A 56 2.10 -4.31 6.44
C PRO A 56 2.63 -5.55 7.19
N LEU A 57 3.68 -5.39 7.97
CA LEU A 57 4.21 -6.46 8.80
C LEU A 57 3.17 -6.96 9.81
N MET A 58 2.50 -6.03 10.50
CA MET A 58 1.44 -6.37 11.46
C MET A 58 0.25 -7.04 10.78
N GLY A 59 -0.14 -6.64 9.56
CA GLY A 59 -1.22 -7.24 8.80
C GLY A 59 -0.93 -8.69 8.41
N VAL A 60 0.27 -8.96 7.89
CA VAL A 60 0.72 -10.33 7.58
C VAL A 60 0.79 -11.18 8.87
N ALA A 61 1.30 -10.62 9.97
CA ALA A 61 1.36 -11.28 11.26
C ALA A 61 -0.04 -11.61 11.81
N ALA A 62 -1.00 -10.68 11.67
CA ALA A 62 -2.38 -10.85 12.12
C ALA A 62 -3.06 -12.04 11.41
N LEU A 63 -2.90 -12.15 10.08
CA LEU A 63 -3.39 -13.30 9.31
C LEU A 63 -2.74 -14.62 9.75
N GLY A 64 -1.42 -14.61 9.94
CA GLY A 64 -0.70 -15.79 10.42
C GLY A 64 -1.13 -16.26 11.82
N ILE A 65 -1.31 -15.32 12.75
CA ILE A 65 -1.67 -15.60 14.16
C ILE A 65 -3.14 -15.97 14.31
N SER A 66 -4.05 -15.32 13.57
CA SER A 66 -5.49 -15.54 13.65
C SER A 66 -5.92 -16.88 13.05
N ARG A 67 -5.07 -17.52 12.28
CA ARG A 67 -5.38 -18.73 11.48
C ARG A 67 -6.53 -18.50 10.49
N SER A 68 -6.82 -17.27 10.14
CA SER A 68 -7.87 -16.90 9.20
C SER A 68 -7.46 -17.27 7.77
N SER A 69 -8.41 -17.73 6.96
CA SER A 69 -8.21 -18.02 5.54
C SER A 69 -8.13 -16.75 4.67
N GLY A 70 -8.27 -15.57 5.27
CA GLY A 70 -8.19 -14.27 4.61
C GLY A 70 -8.90 -13.16 5.36
N LEU A 71 -8.97 -11.99 4.71
CA LEU A 71 -9.59 -10.79 5.28
C LEU A 71 -11.09 -11.00 5.62
N TYR A 72 -11.82 -11.72 4.75
CA TYR A 72 -13.24 -11.97 4.97
C TYR A 72 -13.48 -12.68 6.32
N GLU A 73 -12.73 -13.72 6.61
CA GLU A 73 -12.84 -14.47 7.87
C GLU A 73 -12.43 -13.61 9.08
N MET A 74 -11.38 -12.77 8.94
CA MET A 74 -11.02 -11.82 10.01
C MET A 74 -12.16 -10.87 10.34
N GLY A 75 -12.84 -10.35 9.30
CA GLY A 75 -13.96 -9.41 9.43
C GLY A 75 -15.22 -10.00 10.05
N LEU A 76 -15.42 -11.33 9.98
CA LEU A 76 -16.57 -12.02 10.59
C LEU A 76 -16.66 -11.83 12.11
N LYS A 77 -15.53 -11.54 12.78
CA LYS A 77 -15.52 -11.18 14.21
C LYS A 77 -16.31 -9.89 14.51
N VAL A 78 -16.46 -9.00 13.54
CA VAL A 78 -17.30 -7.80 13.65
C VAL A 78 -18.74 -8.14 13.28
N SER A 79 -18.99 -8.47 12.01
CA SER A 79 -20.29 -8.95 11.50
C SER A 79 -20.12 -9.48 10.07
N ARG A 80 -21.11 -10.24 9.56
CA ARG A 80 -21.14 -10.73 8.17
C ARG A 80 -21.22 -9.57 7.17
N GLY A 81 -22.08 -8.58 7.42
CA GLY A 81 -22.23 -7.42 6.52
C GLY A 81 -20.96 -6.58 6.46
N PHE A 82 -20.33 -6.30 7.61
CA PHE A 82 -19.05 -5.60 7.65
C PHE A 82 -17.98 -6.38 6.89
N SER A 83 -17.86 -7.68 7.15
CA SER A 83 -16.85 -8.53 6.52
C SER A 83 -16.96 -8.50 5.00
N LEU A 84 -18.16 -8.68 4.46
CA LEU A 84 -18.40 -8.62 3.02
C LEU A 84 -18.09 -7.24 2.45
N GLY A 85 -18.67 -6.18 3.03
CA GLY A 85 -18.51 -4.81 2.56
C GLY A 85 -17.07 -4.35 2.61
N PHE A 86 -16.38 -4.57 3.74
CA PHE A 86 -14.98 -4.15 3.90
C PHE A 86 -14.03 -4.94 2.99
N THR A 87 -14.24 -6.25 2.82
CA THR A 87 -13.45 -7.07 1.90
C THR A 87 -13.64 -6.60 0.46
N CYS A 88 -14.88 -6.41 0.01
CA CYS A 88 -15.15 -5.92 -1.34
C CYS A 88 -14.51 -4.54 -1.56
N LEU A 89 -14.70 -3.60 -0.64
CA LEU A 89 -14.18 -2.25 -0.77
C LEU A 89 -12.65 -2.22 -0.79
N LEU A 90 -11.99 -3.01 0.08
CA LEU A 90 -10.55 -3.12 0.10
C LEU A 90 -10.00 -3.69 -1.21
N TYR A 91 -10.54 -4.83 -1.68
CA TYR A 91 -10.07 -5.45 -2.91
C TYR A 91 -10.35 -4.60 -4.15
N LEU A 92 -11.47 -3.89 -4.21
CA LEU A 92 -11.75 -2.93 -5.29
C LEU A 92 -10.77 -1.76 -5.27
N THR A 93 -10.36 -1.31 -4.09
CA THR A 93 -9.40 -0.21 -3.92
C THR A 93 -7.99 -0.60 -4.35
N ILE A 94 -7.46 -1.73 -3.85
CA ILE A 94 -6.12 -2.19 -4.25
C ILE A 94 -6.12 -2.85 -5.64
N GLY A 95 -7.27 -3.24 -6.14
CA GLY A 95 -7.48 -3.83 -7.47
C GLY A 95 -7.84 -2.77 -8.51
N PRO A 96 -9.06 -2.86 -9.08
CA PRO A 96 -9.41 -2.17 -10.30
C PRO A 96 -9.50 -0.64 -10.21
N PHE A 97 -9.66 -0.04 -9.03
CA PHE A 97 -9.89 1.40 -8.96
C PHE A 97 -8.61 2.22 -8.80
N PHE A 98 -7.62 1.75 -8.01
CA PHE A 98 -6.46 2.61 -7.72
C PHE A 98 -5.11 1.92 -7.89
N ALA A 99 -4.77 0.83 -7.19
CA ALA A 99 -3.41 0.32 -7.23
C ALA A 99 -3.05 -0.30 -8.59
N VAL A 100 -3.95 -1.03 -9.23
CA VAL A 100 -3.70 -1.64 -10.55
C VAL A 100 -3.62 -0.58 -11.66
N PRO A 101 -4.57 0.39 -11.79
CA PRO A 101 -4.41 1.49 -12.72
C PRO A 101 -3.13 2.31 -12.49
N ARG A 102 -2.77 2.54 -11.22
CA ARG A 102 -1.53 3.23 -10.86
C ARG A 102 -0.28 2.50 -11.36
N CYS A 103 -0.27 1.18 -11.42
CA CYS A 103 0.83 0.42 -12.02
C CYS A 103 1.06 0.81 -13.49
N ALA A 104 0.02 0.92 -14.29
CA ALA A 104 0.12 1.31 -15.69
C ALA A 104 0.56 2.78 -15.82
N THR A 105 -0.06 3.70 -15.07
CA THR A 105 0.27 5.13 -15.15
C THR A 105 1.66 5.44 -14.61
N THR A 106 2.12 4.77 -13.56
CA THR A 106 3.51 4.93 -13.09
C THR A 106 4.52 4.42 -14.12
N SER A 107 4.23 3.29 -14.78
CA SER A 107 5.07 2.80 -15.88
C SER A 107 5.15 3.80 -17.02
N PHE A 108 4.06 4.50 -17.31
CA PHE A 108 4.02 5.57 -18.31
C PHE A 108 4.84 6.78 -17.86
N THR A 109 4.53 7.34 -16.68
CA THR A 109 5.13 8.58 -16.19
C THR A 109 6.64 8.44 -15.92
N VAL A 110 7.08 7.31 -15.36
CA VAL A 110 8.51 7.06 -15.12
C VAL A 110 9.27 6.75 -16.41
N GLY A 111 8.61 6.13 -17.38
CA GLY A 111 9.24 5.64 -18.60
C GLY A 111 8.98 6.52 -19.81
N LEU A 112 7.89 6.23 -20.50
CA LEU A 112 7.62 6.77 -21.83
C LEU A 112 7.39 8.29 -21.86
N GLU A 113 6.70 8.83 -20.86
CA GLU A 113 6.36 10.26 -20.81
C GLU A 113 7.60 11.16 -20.87
N GLN A 114 8.73 10.69 -20.32
CA GLN A 114 9.97 11.46 -20.26
C GLN A 114 10.76 11.51 -21.58
N VAL A 115 10.43 10.63 -22.53
CA VAL A 115 11.15 10.50 -23.82
C VAL A 115 10.26 10.81 -25.03
N LEU A 116 8.95 10.87 -24.84
CA LEU A 116 8.01 11.13 -25.93
C LEU A 116 7.90 12.64 -26.25
N PRO A 117 7.65 12.99 -27.52
CA PRO A 117 7.36 14.35 -27.93
C PRO A 117 6.14 14.91 -27.18
N GLN A 118 6.20 16.17 -26.78
CA GLN A 118 5.05 16.86 -26.20
C GLN A 118 3.93 17.03 -27.25
N GLY A 119 2.68 16.79 -26.85
CA GLY A 119 1.50 17.07 -27.67
C GLY A 119 0.41 16.00 -27.61
N ASN A 120 0.76 14.72 -27.57
CA ASN A 120 -0.21 13.61 -27.60
C ASN A 120 -0.12 12.66 -26.39
N THR A 121 0.21 13.19 -25.22
CA THR A 121 0.42 12.41 -23.98
C THR A 121 -0.76 11.50 -23.67
N LYS A 122 -2.00 11.96 -23.86
CA LYS A 122 -3.22 11.14 -23.65
C LYS A 122 -3.29 9.93 -24.58
N LEU A 123 -2.94 10.10 -25.87
CA LEU A 123 -2.92 8.99 -26.83
C LEU A 123 -1.85 7.97 -26.47
N TYR A 124 -0.66 8.44 -26.09
CA TYR A 124 0.44 7.56 -25.68
C TYR A 124 0.10 6.78 -24.41
N LEU A 125 -0.54 7.42 -23.42
CA LEU A 125 -1.04 6.75 -22.22
C LEU A 125 -2.10 5.70 -22.58
N LEU A 126 -3.03 6.01 -23.48
CA LEU A 126 -4.05 5.06 -23.95
C LEU A 126 -3.42 3.83 -24.61
N LEU A 127 -2.46 4.02 -25.51
CA LEU A 127 -1.79 2.91 -26.21
C LEU A 127 -0.96 2.05 -25.24
N LEU A 128 -0.18 2.69 -24.35
CA LEU A 128 0.58 1.95 -23.36
C LEU A 128 -0.34 1.18 -22.41
N SER A 129 -1.37 1.84 -21.87
CA SER A 129 -2.31 1.19 -20.93
C SER A 129 -3.05 0.04 -21.60
N LEU A 130 -3.42 0.15 -22.87
CA LEU A 130 -4.01 -0.95 -23.64
C LEU A 130 -3.06 -2.15 -23.71
N ALA A 131 -1.80 -1.92 -24.12
CA ALA A 131 -0.79 -2.98 -24.18
C ALA A 131 -0.50 -3.58 -22.80
N PHE A 132 -0.40 -2.74 -21.78
CA PHE A 132 -0.16 -3.14 -20.39
C PHE A 132 -1.29 -4.04 -19.87
N PHE A 133 -2.56 -3.64 -20.03
CA PHE A 133 -3.69 -4.42 -19.54
C PHE A 133 -3.98 -5.66 -20.40
N ALA A 134 -3.66 -5.65 -21.69
CA ALA A 134 -3.65 -6.87 -22.50
C ALA A 134 -2.65 -7.90 -21.96
N ALA A 135 -1.44 -7.46 -21.58
CA ALA A 135 -0.45 -8.31 -20.95
C ALA A 135 -0.90 -8.78 -19.55
N VAL A 136 -1.44 -7.88 -18.71
CA VAL A 136 -1.98 -8.23 -17.38
C VAL A 136 -3.04 -9.33 -17.52
N LEU A 137 -4.01 -9.16 -18.42
CA LEU A 137 -5.08 -10.11 -18.64
C LEU A 137 -4.56 -11.45 -19.17
N PHE A 138 -3.65 -11.41 -20.15
CA PHE A 138 -3.03 -12.62 -20.69
C PHE A 138 -2.38 -13.46 -19.58
N PHE A 139 -1.67 -12.82 -18.65
CA PHE A 139 -1.00 -13.52 -17.58
C PHE A 139 -1.95 -13.91 -16.44
N ALA A 140 -2.92 -13.08 -16.07
CA ALA A 140 -3.92 -13.40 -15.08
C ALA A 140 -4.80 -14.59 -15.48
N LEU A 141 -5.07 -14.77 -16.78
CA LEU A 141 -5.82 -15.93 -17.28
C LEU A 141 -4.99 -17.22 -17.33
N ARG A 142 -3.69 -17.16 -17.10
CA ARG A 142 -2.75 -18.31 -17.11
C ARG A 142 -1.89 -18.34 -15.86
N PRO A 143 -2.47 -18.43 -14.67
CA PRO A 143 -1.72 -18.40 -13.40
C PRO A 143 -0.89 -19.68 -13.27
N GLY A 144 0.38 -19.67 -13.43
CA GLY A 144 1.13 -20.89 -13.17
C GLY A 144 2.66 -20.81 -13.25
N LYS A 145 3.26 -20.08 -14.16
CA LYS A 145 4.73 -20.08 -14.31
C LYS A 145 5.37 -18.69 -14.27
N ILE A 146 4.62 -17.65 -14.57
CA ILE A 146 5.16 -16.31 -14.83
C ILE A 146 5.46 -15.54 -13.53
N LEU A 147 4.62 -15.65 -12.52
CA LEU A 147 4.88 -15.06 -11.19
C LEU A 147 6.21 -15.55 -10.59
N VAL A 148 6.55 -16.82 -10.83
CA VAL A 148 7.83 -17.41 -10.40
C VAL A 148 9.01 -16.84 -11.21
N TRP A 149 8.85 -16.71 -12.52
CA TRP A 149 9.92 -16.20 -13.42
C TRP A 149 10.21 -14.73 -13.18
N VAL A 150 9.14 -13.94 -13.08
CA VAL A 150 9.20 -12.51 -12.78
C VAL A 150 9.83 -12.27 -11.40
N GLY A 151 9.48 -13.07 -10.40
CA GLY A 151 10.07 -12.96 -9.07
C GLY A 151 11.54 -13.35 -9.00
N LYS A 152 11.98 -14.36 -9.79
CA LYS A 152 13.36 -14.86 -9.74
C LYS A 152 14.36 -14.01 -10.52
N VAL A 153 13.95 -13.37 -11.60
CA VAL A 153 14.84 -12.63 -12.50
C VAL A 153 14.64 -11.12 -12.36
N LEU A 154 13.39 -10.67 -12.43
CA LEU A 154 13.12 -9.24 -12.49
C LEU A 154 13.33 -8.51 -11.14
N ASN A 155 13.00 -9.13 -10.01
CA ASN A 155 13.28 -8.52 -8.72
C ASN A 155 14.76 -8.25 -8.48
N PRO A 156 15.68 -9.21 -8.67
CA PRO A 156 17.11 -8.95 -8.54
C PRO A 156 17.63 -7.87 -9.51
N CYS A 157 17.19 -7.89 -10.77
CA CYS A 157 17.60 -6.87 -11.75
C CYS A 157 17.10 -5.48 -11.35
N PHE A 158 15.85 -5.38 -10.90
CA PHE A 158 15.28 -4.13 -10.41
C PHE A 158 16.02 -3.61 -9.17
N LEU A 159 16.28 -4.47 -8.18
CA LEU A 159 17.03 -4.12 -6.97
C LEU A 159 18.46 -3.69 -7.29
N LEU A 160 19.11 -4.37 -8.22
CA LEU A 160 20.46 -3.99 -8.67
C LEU A 160 20.45 -2.59 -9.31
N PHE A 161 19.52 -2.33 -10.22
CA PHE A 161 19.38 -1.01 -10.83
C PHE A 161 19.11 0.08 -9.79
N LEU A 162 18.18 -0.18 -8.87
CA LEU A 162 17.84 0.74 -7.79
C LEU A 162 19.06 0.98 -6.88
N ALA A 163 19.81 -0.06 -6.55
CA ALA A 163 21.05 0.07 -5.77
C ALA A 163 22.10 0.93 -6.51
N VAL A 164 22.29 0.73 -7.82
CA VAL A 164 23.21 1.56 -8.64
C VAL A 164 22.77 3.02 -8.61
N LEU A 165 21.48 3.31 -8.77
CA LEU A 165 20.95 4.68 -8.73
C LEU A 165 21.18 5.31 -7.34
N ILE A 166 20.80 4.61 -6.26
CA ILE A 166 20.97 5.09 -4.89
C ILE A 166 22.44 5.35 -4.57
N VAL A 167 23.32 4.39 -4.89
CA VAL A 167 24.77 4.53 -4.64
C VAL A 167 25.34 5.70 -5.44
N SER A 168 24.98 5.85 -6.72
CA SER A 168 25.43 6.97 -7.56
C SER A 168 25.00 8.31 -6.94
N ALA A 169 23.75 8.41 -6.47
CA ALA A 169 23.24 9.63 -5.85
C ALA A 169 23.92 9.92 -4.50
N MET A 170 24.16 8.90 -3.68
CA MET A 170 24.82 9.06 -2.37
C MET A 170 26.32 9.40 -2.48
N LEU A 171 27.01 8.92 -3.53
CA LEU A 171 28.40 9.27 -3.79
C LEU A 171 28.58 10.67 -4.36
N HIS A 172 27.56 11.19 -5.05
CA HIS A 172 27.59 12.51 -5.69
C HIS A 172 26.36 13.33 -5.26
N PRO A 173 26.20 13.65 -3.97
CA PRO A 173 25.03 14.39 -3.48
C PRO A 173 25.01 15.80 -4.10
N THR A 174 23.85 16.24 -4.57
CA THR A 174 23.70 17.57 -5.19
C THR A 174 23.40 18.67 -4.18
N ALA A 175 22.93 18.30 -2.99
CA ALA A 175 22.75 19.17 -1.83
C ALA A 175 22.91 18.38 -0.52
N ALA A 176 23.29 19.08 0.55
CA ALA A 176 23.14 18.52 1.88
C ALA A 176 21.64 18.54 2.27
N VAL A 177 21.14 17.45 2.82
CA VAL A 177 19.72 17.34 3.23
C VAL A 177 19.32 18.45 4.21
N ALA A 178 20.27 18.89 5.07
CA ALA A 178 20.06 19.97 6.04
C ALA A 178 19.71 21.33 5.38
N ASP A 179 20.19 21.55 4.16
CA ASP A 179 20.02 22.83 3.45
C ASP A 179 18.71 22.86 2.65
N VAL A 180 18.04 21.73 2.47
CA VAL A 180 16.80 21.64 1.69
C VAL A 180 15.62 22.10 2.54
N VAL A 181 14.95 23.16 2.07
CA VAL A 181 13.78 23.72 2.77
C VAL A 181 12.58 22.81 2.57
N PRO A 182 11.86 22.42 3.66
CA PRO A 182 10.66 21.62 3.56
C PRO A 182 9.50 22.43 2.96
N GLU A 183 8.66 21.77 2.17
CA GLU A 183 7.52 22.38 1.49
C GLU A 183 6.17 21.84 2.01
N GLY A 184 5.12 22.66 1.84
CA GLY A 184 3.75 22.29 2.17
C GLY A 184 3.57 21.85 3.63
N LYS A 185 2.83 20.79 3.85
CA LYS A 185 2.54 20.25 5.20
C LYS A 185 3.79 19.68 5.91
N TYR A 186 4.85 19.33 5.16
CA TYR A 186 6.10 18.84 5.76
C TYR A 186 6.87 19.92 6.53
N ALA A 187 6.61 21.21 6.27
CA ALA A 187 7.20 22.29 7.04
C ALA A 187 6.67 22.34 8.50
N ALA A 188 5.36 22.12 8.68
CA ALA A 188 4.69 22.25 9.98
C ALA A 188 4.50 20.93 10.72
N GLN A 189 4.19 19.83 9.98
CA GLN A 189 3.78 18.56 10.57
C GLN A 189 4.44 17.37 9.84
N PRO A 190 5.78 17.29 9.79
CA PRO A 190 6.50 16.31 8.96
C PRO A 190 6.17 14.87 9.35
N PHE A 191 6.07 14.53 10.64
CA PHE A 191 5.76 13.18 11.09
C PHE A 191 4.37 12.72 10.65
N PHE A 192 3.34 13.52 10.91
CA PHE A 192 1.96 13.16 10.55
C PHE A 192 1.77 13.13 9.04
N THR A 193 2.41 14.07 8.32
CA THR A 193 2.37 14.07 6.85
C THR A 193 3.02 12.81 6.30
N GLY A 194 4.18 12.40 6.81
CA GLY A 194 4.83 11.15 6.42
C GLY A 194 4.00 9.91 6.78
N PHE A 195 3.36 9.91 7.96
CA PHE A 195 2.47 8.83 8.39
C PHE A 195 1.30 8.64 7.40
N LEU A 196 0.66 9.73 6.98
CA LEU A 196 -0.43 9.67 6.01
C LEU A 196 0.08 9.37 4.59
N GLU A 197 1.28 9.83 4.23
CA GLU A 197 1.89 9.50 2.94
C GLU A 197 2.14 8.01 2.80
N GLY A 198 2.46 7.30 3.91
CA GLY A 198 2.59 5.85 3.90
C GLY A 198 1.28 5.11 3.57
N TYR A 199 0.10 5.71 3.77
CA TYR A 199 -1.18 5.13 3.31
C TYR A 199 -1.22 5.00 1.78
N ASN A 200 -0.56 5.92 1.07
CA ASN A 200 -0.53 5.93 -0.38
C ASN A 200 0.22 4.73 -0.98
N THR A 201 1.08 4.05 -0.22
CA THR A 201 1.68 2.79 -0.69
C THR A 201 0.64 1.68 -0.83
N MET A 202 -0.44 1.72 -0.05
CA MET A 202 -1.49 0.69 0.07
C MET A 202 -0.99 -0.65 0.62
N ASP A 203 0.24 -0.73 1.11
CA ASP A 203 0.85 -1.98 1.56
C ASP A 203 0.15 -2.58 2.79
N ALA A 204 -0.36 -1.73 3.69
CA ALA A 204 -1.13 -2.19 4.84
C ALA A 204 -2.42 -2.92 4.40
N LEU A 205 -3.12 -2.39 3.40
CA LEU A 205 -4.30 -3.02 2.81
C LEU A 205 -3.91 -4.29 2.02
N ALA A 206 -2.84 -4.19 1.23
CA ALA A 206 -2.30 -5.32 0.48
C ALA A 206 -1.85 -6.47 1.39
N SER A 207 -1.37 -6.19 2.60
CA SER A 207 -0.97 -7.21 3.57
C SER A 207 -2.14 -8.10 4.00
N LEU A 208 -3.33 -7.53 4.12
CA LEU A 208 -4.56 -8.27 4.43
C LEU A 208 -5.06 -9.11 3.26
N ALA A 209 -4.70 -8.73 2.03
CA ALA A 209 -5.03 -9.49 0.83
C ALA A 209 -3.99 -10.59 0.53
N PHE A 210 -2.69 -10.27 0.65
CA PHE A 210 -1.61 -11.17 0.26
C PHE A 210 -1.11 -12.08 1.39
N GLY A 211 -1.40 -11.78 2.64
CA GLY A 211 -0.89 -12.55 3.78
C GLY A 211 -1.29 -14.03 3.71
N ILE A 212 -2.46 -14.35 3.13
CA ILE A 212 -2.87 -15.74 2.94
C ILE A 212 -1.98 -16.49 1.95
N ILE A 213 -1.51 -15.82 0.90
CA ILE A 213 -0.59 -16.41 -0.09
C ILE A 213 0.72 -16.84 0.61
N VAL A 214 1.22 -15.99 1.51
CA VAL A 214 2.43 -16.29 2.29
C VAL A 214 2.22 -17.49 3.19
N VAL A 215 1.09 -17.56 3.88
CA VAL A 215 0.71 -18.71 4.73
C VAL A 215 0.64 -19.99 3.90
N GLN A 216 0.04 -19.93 2.71
CA GLN A 216 -0.08 -21.10 1.83
C GLN A 216 1.29 -21.58 1.35
N VAL A 217 2.16 -20.68 0.90
CA VAL A 217 3.52 -21.03 0.47
C VAL A 217 4.31 -21.67 1.60
N ILE A 218 4.19 -21.19 2.85
CA ILE A 218 4.84 -21.80 4.01
C ILE A 218 4.33 -23.22 4.25
N ARG A 219 3.01 -23.46 4.06
CA ARG A 219 2.42 -24.80 4.13
C ARG A 219 2.95 -25.73 3.04
N ASP A 220 3.04 -25.25 1.82
CA ASP A 220 3.55 -26.00 0.66
C ASP A 220 5.03 -26.37 0.83
N LEU A 221 5.80 -25.56 1.56
CA LEU A 221 7.17 -25.86 1.96
C LEU A 221 7.26 -26.91 3.10
N GLY A 222 6.13 -27.44 3.57
CA GLY A 222 6.06 -28.56 4.49
C GLY A 222 5.90 -28.18 5.97
N VAL A 223 5.69 -26.92 6.32
CA VAL A 223 5.40 -26.47 7.68
C VAL A 223 3.89 -26.54 7.90
N GLN A 224 3.41 -27.46 8.74
CA GLN A 224 1.97 -27.70 8.94
C GLN A 224 1.47 -27.25 10.32
N GLU A 225 2.36 -27.11 11.30
CA GLU A 225 1.97 -26.67 12.62
C GLU A 225 1.60 -25.18 12.61
N PRO A 226 0.40 -24.81 13.10
CA PRO A 226 -0.07 -23.41 13.05
C PRO A 226 0.83 -22.39 13.74
N GLY A 227 1.44 -22.77 14.88
CA GLY A 227 2.39 -21.90 15.58
C GLY A 227 3.69 -21.68 14.80
N ALA A 228 4.18 -22.74 14.13
CA ALA A 228 5.36 -22.66 13.28
C ALA A 228 5.10 -21.88 11.99
N ILE A 229 3.89 -21.98 11.41
CA ILE A 229 3.46 -21.16 10.28
C ILE A 229 3.46 -19.67 10.68
N ALA A 230 2.78 -19.32 11.78
CA ALA A 230 2.72 -17.95 12.27
C ALA A 230 4.13 -17.38 12.53
N GLY A 231 4.99 -18.13 13.23
CA GLY A 231 6.36 -17.71 13.50
C GLY A 231 7.21 -17.56 12.23
N SER A 232 7.04 -18.43 11.24
CA SER A 232 7.73 -18.35 9.95
C SER A 232 7.25 -17.16 9.13
N THR A 233 5.94 -16.90 9.12
CA THR A 233 5.33 -15.74 8.45
C THR A 233 5.87 -14.43 9.03
N VAL A 234 5.91 -14.29 10.36
CA VAL A 234 6.46 -13.08 11.01
C VAL A 234 7.94 -12.89 10.69
N ARG A 235 8.77 -13.96 10.75
CA ARG A 235 10.21 -13.85 10.46
C ARG A 235 10.48 -13.45 9.01
N ALA A 236 9.79 -14.08 8.04
CA ALA A 236 9.90 -13.70 6.64
C ALA A 236 9.40 -12.27 6.41
N GLY A 237 8.31 -11.88 7.08
CA GLY A 237 7.78 -10.52 7.08
C GLY A 237 8.80 -9.49 7.59
N VAL A 238 9.45 -9.76 8.74
CA VAL A 238 10.50 -8.87 9.28
C VAL A 238 11.64 -8.69 8.29
N MET A 239 12.14 -9.76 7.67
CA MET A 239 13.22 -9.67 6.67
C MET A 239 12.81 -8.81 5.46
N SER A 240 11.60 -9.03 4.94
CA SER A 240 11.04 -8.25 3.82
C SER A 240 10.89 -6.78 4.20
N CYS A 241 10.30 -6.49 5.35
CA CYS A 241 10.04 -5.14 5.82
C CYS A 241 11.31 -4.36 6.16
N LEU A 242 12.37 -5.02 6.69
CA LEU A 242 13.66 -4.37 6.88
C LEU A 242 14.28 -3.93 5.56
N LEU A 243 14.19 -4.77 4.53
CA LEU A 243 14.67 -4.39 3.19
C LEU A 243 13.86 -3.22 2.62
N MET A 244 12.52 -3.26 2.78
CA MET A 244 11.65 -2.15 2.36
C MET A 244 12.01 -0.85 3.09
N ALA A 245 12.18 -0.90 4.42
CA ALA A 245 12.56 0.27 5.21
C ALA A 245 13.88 0.88 4.76
N LEU A 246 14.89 0.04 4.52
CA LEU A 246 16.20 0.49 4.01
C LEU A 246 16.06 1.20 2.67
N ILE A 247 15.32 0.62 1.74
CA ILE A 247 15.10 1.21 0.41
C ILE A 247 14.32 2.52 0.52
N TYR A 248 13.26 2.58 1.33
CA TYR A 248 12.45 3.79 1.49
C TYR A 248 13.26 4.96 2.04
N VAL A 249 14.05 4.71 3.08
CA VAL A 249 14.93 5.75 3.65
C VAL A 249 15.97 6.20 2.62
N ALA A 250 16.61 5.27 1.94
CA ALA A 250 17.63 5.60 0.94
C ALA A 250 17.04 6.41 -0.23
N VAL A 251 15.90 5.98 -0.79
CA VAL A 251 15.22 6.68 -1.87
C VAL A 251 14.70 8.05 -1.42
N ALA A 252 14.23 8.19 -0.18
CA ALA A 252 13.81 9.47 0.37
C ALA A 252 14.99 10.44 0.52
N ILE A 253 16.17 9.96 0.99
CA ILE A 253 17.39 10.78 1.06
C ILE A 253 17.79 11.26 -0.34
N VAL A 254 17.79 10.38 -1.33
CA VAL A 254 18.07 10.73 -2.73
C VAL A 254 17.06 11.77 -3.25
N GLY A 255 15.78 11.61 -2.90
CA GLY A 255 14.73 12.59 -3.20
C GLY A 255 15.04 13.97 -2.62
N ALA A 256 15.41 14.05 -1.33
CA ALA A 256 15.77 15.31 -0.68
C ALA A 256 17.03 15.93 -1.30
N GLN A 257 18.10 15.16 -1.50
CA GLN A 257 19.33 15.64 -2.11
C GLN A 257 19.12 16.16 -3.53
N SER A 258 18.19 15.56 -4.30
CA SER A 258 17.92 15.98 -5.69
C SER A 258 17.48 17.45 -5.82
N ARG A 259 16.98 18.04 -4.72
CA ARG A 259 16.56 19.45 -4.67
C ARG A 259 17.69 20.47 -4.86
N GLY A 260 18.94 20.03 -4.79
CA GLY A 260 20.09 20.90 -5.12
C GLY A 260 20.17 21.31 -6.60
N VAL A 261 19.60 20.50 -7.50
CA VAL A 261 19.65 20.73 -8.97
C VAL A 261 18.28 20.60 -9.63
N LEU A 262 17.30 19.97 -8.98
CA LEU A 262 15.96 19.76 -9.50
C LEU A 262 14.94 20.55 -8.67
N THR A 263 13.95 21.13 -9.31
CA THR A 263 12.77 21.68 -8.63
C THR A 263 11.89 20.56 -8.10
N ALA A 264 11.01 20.85 -7.14
CA ALA A 264 10.03 19.88 -6.69
C ALA A 264 9.18 19.40 -7.86
N ALA A 265 9.08 18.10 -8.03
CA ALA A 265 8.32 17.49 -9.11
C ALA A 265 6.81 17.54 -8.82
N ALA A 266 5.98 17.42 -9.85
CA ALA A 266 4.53 17.35 -9.69
C ALA A 266 4.09 16.10 -8.92
N ASN A 267 4.81 15.00 -9.10
CA ASN A 267 4.57 13.72 -8.42
C ASN A 267 5.85 12.89 -8.32
N GLY A 268 5.80 11.81 -7.56
CA GLY A 268 6.96 10.96 -7.33
C GLY A 268 7.43 10.18 -8.56
N GLY A 269 6.58 9.94 -9.55
CA GLY A 269 6.97 9.30 -10.81
C GLY A 269 7.90 10.21 -11.62
N VAL A 270 7.54 11.47 -11.75
CA VAL A 270 8.36 12.50 -12.40
C VAL A 270 9.66 12.72 -11.64
N ALA A 271 9.59 12.83 -10.29
CA ALA A 271 10.78 12.99 -9.45
C ALA A 271 11.79 11.87 -9.69
N PHE A 272 11.33 10.63 -9.68
CA PHE A 272 12.18 9.45 -9.82
C PHE A 272 12.82 9.36 -11.21
N ALA A 273 12.07 9.68 -12.26
CA ALA A 273 12.56 9.71 -13.62
C ALA A 273 13.62 10.82 -13.84
N GLN A 274 13.38 12.01 -13.31
CA GLN A 274 14.34 13.13 -13.39
C GLN A 274 15.65 12.80 -12.66
N ILE A 275 15.58 12.19 -11.48
CA ILE A 275 16.76 11.76 -10.72
C ILE A 275 17.53 10.70 -11.50
N ALA A 276 16.85 9.68 -12.04
CA ALA A 276 17.51 8.65 -12.84
C ALA A 276 18.17 9.21 -14.08
N ARG A 277 17.53 10.16 -14.75
CA ARG A 277 18.10 10.85 -15.92
C ARG A 277 19.33 11.68 -15.55
N TYR A 278 19.30 12.36 -14.41
CA TYR A 278 20.41 13.18 -13.94
C TYR A 278 21.68 12.34 -13.65
N TYR A 279 21.52 11.24 -12.89
CA TYR A 279 22.66 10.43 -12.48
C TYR A 279 23.11 9.38 -13.51
N LEU A 280 22.19 8.82 -14.28
CA LEU A 280 22.47 7.69 -15.19
C LEU A 280 22.21 8.01 -16.67
N GLY A 281 21.86 9.26 -16.97
CA GLY A 281 21.58 9.70 -18.34
C GLY A 281 20.36 9.01 -18.98
N ASN A 282 20.26 9.11 -20.30
CA ASN A 282 19.15 8.53 -21.06
C ASN A 282 19.14 6.99 -21.00
N THR A 283 20.30 6.34 -20.96
CA THR A 283 20.39 4.88 -20.83
C THR A 283 19.81 4.44 -19.48
N GLY A 284 20.15 5.14 -18.40
CA GLY A 284 19.58 4.87 -17.07
C GLY A 284 18.07 5.04 -17.03
N LEU A 285 17.54 6.07 -17.71
CA LEU A 285 16.09 6.28 -17.82
C LEU A 285 15.40 5.13 -18.56
N ILE A 286 15.97 4.61 -19.65
CA ILE A 286 15.40 3.48 -20.40
C ILE A 286 15.41 2.20 -19.55
N VAL A 287 16.51 1.93 -18.83
CA VAL A 287 16.60 0.77 -17.94
C VAL A 287 15.59 0.90 -16.79
N LEU A 288 15.45 2.11 -16.22
CA LEU A 288 14.44 2.39 -15.20
C LEU A 288 13.02 2.13 -15.74
N ALA A 289 12.70 2.67 -16.91
CA ALA A 289 11.40 2.49 -17.55
C ALA A 289 11.05 1.01 -17.73
N ALA A 290 11.98 0.22 -18.25
CA ALA A 290 11.79 -1.21 -18.45
C ALA A 290 11.60 -1.95 -17.11
N THR A 291 12.47 -1.70 -16.14
CA THR A 291 12.42 -2.41 -14.84
C THR A 291 11.19 -2.03 -14.02
N VAL A 292 10.79 -0.75 -14.01
CA VAL A 292 9.56 -0.30 -13.33
C VAL A 292 8.32 -0.86 -14.01
N THR A 293 8.26 -0.85 -15.35
CA THR A 293 7.13 -1.42 -16.10
C THR A 293 6.95 -2.90 -15.79
N LEU A 294 8.03 -3.66 -15.74
CA LEU A 294 7.97 -5.09 -15.43
C LEU A 294 7.60 -5.35 -13.96
N ALA A 295 8.11 -4.56 -13.02
CA ALA A 295 7.72 -4.62 -11.61
C ALA A 295 6.22 -4.29 -11.42
N CYS A 296 5.74 -3.24 -12.08
CA CYS A 296 4.34 -2.84 -12.10
C CYS A 296 3.44 -3.90 -12.74
N LEU A 297 3.87 -4.50 -13.85
CA LEU A 297 3.13 -5.56 -14.53
C LEU A 297 2.92 -6.77 -13.61
N LYS A 298 3.97 -7.20 -12.90
CA LYS A 298 3.89 -8.29 -11.92
C LYS A 298 2.87 -7.99 -10.82
N THR A 299 2.96 -6.80 -10.22
CA THR A 299 2.05 -6.36 -9.16
C THR A 299 0.60 -6.32 -9.67
N ALA A 300 0.37 -5.77 -10.86
CA ALA A 300 -0.96 -5.70 -11.47
C ALA A 300 -1.55 -7.10 -11.73
N VAL A 301 -0.74 -8.03 -12.26
CA VAL A 301 -1.18 -9.43 -12.46
C VAL A 301 -1.55 -10.08 -11.13
N GLY A 302 -0.72 -9.93 -10.09
CA GLY A 302 -0.99 -10.47 -8.77
C GLY A 302 -2.27 -9.92 -8.14
N LEU A 303 -2.49 -8.60 -8.26
CA LEU A 303 -3.69 -7.94 -7.74
C LEU A 303 -4.96 -8.35 -8.50
N ILE A 304 -4.94 -8.38 -9.84
CA ILE A 304 -6.10 -8.83 -10.63
C ILE A 304 -6.44 -10.29 -10.33
N THR A 305 -5.42 -11.15 -10.22
CA THR A 305 -5.62 -12.57 -9.84
C THR A 305 -6.24 -12.68 -8.45
N GLY A 306 -5.67 -12.02 -7.45
CA GLY A 306 -6.18 -12.07 -6.08
C GLY A 306 -7.59 -11.49 -5.94
N CYS A 307 -7.91 -10.39 -6.66
CA CYS A 307 -9.26 -9.84 -6.71
C CYS A 307 -10.25 -10.85 -7.35
N ALA A 308 -9.90 -11.42 -8.50
CA ALA A 308 -10.77 -12.35 -9.22
C ALA A 308 -11.01 -13.64 -8.43
N GLU A 309 -9.98 -14.19 -7.76
CA GLU A 309 -10.10 -15.34 -6.87
C GLU A 309 -11.01 -15.05 -5.68
N THR A 310 -10.78 -13.92 -5.01
CA THR A 310 -11.56 -13.52 -3.83
C THR A 310 -13.03 -13.28 -4.17
N PHE A 311 -13.31 -12.56 -5.26
CA PHE A 311 -14.70 -12.31 -5.68
C PHE A 311 -15.40 -13.57 -6.16
N SER A 312 -14.70 -14.49 -6.85
CA SER A 312 -15.27 -15.79 -7.22
C SER A 312 -15.62 -16.64 -5.99
N ALA A 313 -14.79 -16.58 -4.93
CA ALA A 313 -15.06 -17.29 -3.68
C ALA A 313 -16.17 -16.65 -2.85
N LEU A 314 -16.27 -15.31 -2.84
CA LEU A 314 -17.32 -14.58 -2.11
C LEU A 314 -18.69 -14.69 -2.77
N PHE A 315 -18.74 -14.77 -4.09
CA PHE A 315 -19.96 -14.78 -4.89
C PHE A 315 -20.07 -16.08 -5.72
N GLU A 316 -20.30 -17.21 -5.03
CA GLU A 316 -20.36 -18.55 -5.66
C GLU A 316 -21.35 -18.65 -6.83
N LYS A 317 -22.47 -17.91 -6.77
CA LYS A 317 -23.47 -17.81 -7.85
C LYS A 317 -23.20 -16.67 -8.84
N GLY A 318 -22.09 -15.96 -8.68
CA GLY A 318 -21.69 -14.81 -9.47
C GLY A 318 -20.89 -15.19 -10.73
N PRO A 319 -20.22 -14.19 -11.35
CA PRO A 319 -19.37 -14.39 -12.50
C PRO A 319 -18.20 -15.36 -12.20
N SER A 320 -17.75 -16.07 -13.22
CA SER A 320 -16.57 -16.94 -13.13
C SER A 320 -15.28 -16.14 -12.89
N TYR A 321 -14.22 -16.79 -12.40
CA TYR A 321 -12.89 -16.20 -12.28
C TYR A 321 -12.44 -15.42 -13.54
N LYS A 322 -12.65 -16.04 -14.72
CA LYS A 322 -12.30 -15.40 -16.00
C LYS A 322 -13.09 -14.12 -16.25
N ALA A 323 -14.39 -14.14 -15.95
CA ALA A 323 -15.24 -12.96 -16.11
C ALA A 323 -14.82 -11.84 -15.16
N TRP A 324 -14.52 -12.15 -13.88
CA TRP A 324 -13.98 -11.20 -12.93
C TRP A 324 -12.63 -10.61 -13.36
N ALA A 325 -11.69 -11.45 -13.81
CA ALA A 325 -10.38 -11.00 -14.28
C ALA A 325 -10.50 -10.05 -15.49
N ILE A 326 -11.38 -10.36 -16.44
CA ILE A 326 -11.66 -9.49 -17.61
C ILE A 326 -12.28 -8.17 -17.14
N THR A 327 -13.32 -8.23 -16.30
CA THR A 327 -14.00 -7.02 -15.78
C THR A 327 -13.03 -6.11 -15.02
N PHE A 328 -12.25 -6.66 -14.10
CA PHE A 328 -11.30 -5.87 -13.32
C PHE A 328 -10.18 -5.29 -14.17
N SER A 329 -9.68 -6.02 -15.16
CA SER A 329 -8.70 -5.49 -16.12
C SER A 329 -9.28 -4.36 -16.98
N ALA A 330 -10.51 -4.51 -17.46
CA ALA A 330 -11.20 -3.49 -18.25
C ALA A 330 -11.48 -2.22 -17.43
N VAL A 331 -11.97 -2.36 -16.20
CA VAL A 331 -12.18 -1.23 -15.28
C VAL A 331 -10.84 -0.54 -14.99
N SER A 332 -9.79 -1.30 -14.68
CA SER A 332 -8.45 -0.74 -14.44
C SER A 332 -7.92 0.03 -15.65
N PHE A 333 -8.15 -0.48 -16.86
CA PHE A 333 -7.78 0.23 -18.09
C PHE A 333 -8.46 1.59 -18.21
N VAL A 334 -9.77 1.66 -17.94
CA VAL A 334 -10.52 2.92 -17.96
C VAL A 334 -9.95 3.90 -16.92
N PHE A 335 -9.75 3.45 -15.68
CA PHE A 335 -9.19 4.31 -14.61
C PHE A 335 -7.76 4.74 -14.89
N ALA A 336 -6.92 3.91 -15.51
CA ALA A 336 -5.55 4.28 -15.86
C ALA A 336 -5.49 5.49 -16.79
N ASN A 337 -6.48 5.65 -17.67
CA ASN A 337 -6.54 6.76 -18.61
C ASN A 337 -6.91 8.12 -17.96
N LEU A 338 -7.21 8.15 -16.66
CA LEU A 338 -7.31 9.39 -15.88
C LEU A 338 -5.93 10.01 -15.60
N GLY A 339 -4.86 9.24 -15.69
CA GLY A 339 -3.49 9.66 -15.37
C GLY A 339 -3.12 9.48 -13.89
N LEU A 340 -1.81 9.54 -13.60
CA LEU A 340 -1.25 9.24 -12.28
C LEU A 340 -1.76 10.21 -11.21
N ASP A 341 -1.76 11.50 -11.49
CA ASP A 341 -2.16 12.54 -10.52
C ASP A 341 -3.63 12.43 -10.12
N ALA A 342 -4.51 12.15 -11.09
CA ALA A 342 -5.93 11.93 -10.81
C ALA A 342 -6.15 10.67 -9.95
N ILE A 343 -5.47 9.57 -10.27
CA ILE A 343 -5.55 8.33 -9.47
C ILE A 343 -5.11 8.59 -8.03
N ILE A 344 -3.99 9.30 -7.82
CA ILE A 344 -3.52 9.67 -6.47
C ILE A 344 -4.56 10.56 -5.79
N LYS A 345 -5.02 11.64 -6.45
CA LYS A 345 -5.98 12.61 -5.91
C LYS A 345 -7.27 11.94 -5.41
N TYR A 346 -7.83 11.00 -6.17
CA TYR A 346 -9.09 10.33 -5.82
C TYR A 346 -8.93 9.10 -4.94
N SER A 347 -7.73 8.50 -4.87
CA SER A 347 -7.49 7.38 -3.95
C SER A 347 -7.36 7.84 -2.50
N VAL A 348 -6.78 9.02 -2.24
CA VAL A 348 -6.51 9.51 -0.89
C VAL A 348 -7.75 9.50 0.02
N PRO A 349 -8.92 10.04 -0.37
CA PRO A 349 -10.12 9.98 0.46
C PRO A 349 -10.53 8.56 0.84
N VAL A 350 -10.49 7.62 -0.11
CA VAL A 350 -10.83 6.21 0.13
C VAL A 350 -9.83 5.56 1.08
N LEU A 351 -8.56 5.90 0.96
CA LEU A 351 -7.51 5.41 1.85
C LEU A 351 -7.66 5.96 3.28
N MET A 352 -8.11 7.21 3.44
CA MET A 352 -8.41 7.81 4.74
C MET A 352 -9.58 7.11 5.46
N LEU A 353 -10.51 6.50 4.71
CA LEU A 353 -11.55 5.64 5.26
C LEU A 353 -11.05 4.25 5.61
N LEU A 354 -10.32 3.61 4.70
CA LEU A 354 -9.98 2.18 4.82
C LEU A 354 -8.84 1.90 5.79
N HIS A 355 -7.80 2.76 5.83
CA HIS A 355 -6.64 2.48 6.69
C HIS A 355 -6.96 2.46 8.18
N PRO A 356 -7.71 3.41 8.75
CA PRO A 356 -8.10 3.34 10.16
C PRO A 356 -8.81 2.04 10.52
N ILE A 357 -9.75 1.62 9.68
CA ILE A 357 -10.51 0.37 9.88
C ILE A 357 -9.58 -0.84 9.79
N ALA A 358 -8.70 -0.88 8.78
CA ALA A 358 -7.70 -1.92 8.63
C ALA A 358 -6.73 -1.98 9.82
N ILE A 359 -6.22 -0.83 10.27
CA ILE A 359 -5.32 -0.71 11.42
C ILE A 359 -5.98 -1.31 12.66
N MET A 360 -7.21 -0.88 12.97
CA MET A 360 -7.89 -1.37 14.16
C MET A 360 -8.24 -2.86 14.06
N LEU A 361 -8.62 -3.34 12.87
CA LEU A 361 -8.86 -4.78 12.65
C LEU A 361 -7.58 -5.61 12.85
N ILE A 362 -6.43 -5.13 12.37
CA ILE A 362 -5.12 -5.74 12.57
C ILE A 362 -4.76 -5.76 14.06
N VAL A 363 -4.83 -4.60 14.74
CA VAL A 363 -4.49 -4.47 16.16
C VAL A 363 -5.37 -5.37 17.03
N LEU A 364 -6.68 -5.33 16.84
CA LEU A 364 -7.62 -6.17 17.56
C LEU A 364 -7.36 -7.67 17.32
N THR A 365 -6.98 -8.03 16.10
CA THR A 365 -6.67 -9.44 15.78
C THR A 365 -5.38 -9.90 16.47
N LEU A 366 -4.35 -9.07 16.50
CA LEU A 366 -3.10 -9.38 17.20
C LEU A 366 -3.28 -9.47 18.71
N CYS A 367 -4.09 -8.55 19.27
CA CYS A 367 -4.38 -8.49 20.71
C CYS A 367 -5.55 -9.40 21.13
N GLY A 368 -6.18 -10.10 20.20
CA GLY A 368 -7.44 -10.83 20.43
C GLY A 368 -7.42 -11.85 21.56
N LYS A 369 -6.25 -12.46 21.84
CA LYS A 369 -6.08 -13.38 22.99
C LYS A 369 -6.32 -12.72 24.35
N LEU A 370 -6.03 -11.40 24.48
CA LEU A 370 -6.19 -10.66 25.75
C LEU A 370 -7.66 -10.56 26.18
N PHE A 371 -8.58 -10.57 25.22
CA PHE A 371 -10.03 -10.51 25.46
C PHE A 371 -10.77 -11.68 24.83
N LYS A 372 -10.12 -12.85 24.73
CA LYS A 372 -10.67 -14.12 24.23
C LYS A 372 -11.35 -14.01 22.87
N ASN A 373 -10.90 -13.09 22.02
CA ASN A 373 -11.50 -12.75 20.72
C ASN A 373 -13.00 -12.38 20.77
N ASP A 374 -13.47 -11.77 21.88
CA ASP A 374 -14.88 -11.42 22.04
C ASP A 374 -15.35 -10.46 20.92
N PRO A 375 -16.36 -10.86 20.13
CA PRO A 375 -16.90 -10.03 19.05
C PRO A 375 -17.39 -8.65 19.49
N VAL A 376 -17.73 -8.47 20.76
CA VAL A 376 -18.21 -7.18 21.27
C VAL A 376 -17.10 -6.15 21.22
N VAL A 377 -15.88 -6.50 21.58
CA VAL A 377 -14.72 -5.60 21.50
C VAL A 377 -14.46 -5.19 20.05
N PHE A 378 -14.50 -6.16 19.13
CA PHE A 378 -14.35 -5.86 17.70
C PHE A 378 -15.44 -4.90 17.19
N ARG A 379 -16.71 -5.18 17.50
CA ARG A 379 -17.85 -4.38 17.01
C ARG A 379 -17.76 -2.93 17.47
N TRP A 380 -17.62 -2.68 18.76
CA TRP A 380 -17.56 -1.34 19.28
C TRP A 380 -16.38 -0.55 18.72
N THR A 381 -15.18 -1.13 18.75
CA THR A 381 -13.99 -0.46 18.25
C THR A 381 -14.10 -0.13 16.77
N ILE A 382 -14.47 -1.10 15.93
CA ILE A 382 -14.57 -0.88 14.48
C ILE A 382 -15.70 0.10 14.13
N THR A 383 -16.85 0.05 14.82
CA THR A 383 -17.96 1.00 14.57
C THR A 383 -17.52 2.44 14.85
N PHE A 384 -16.92 2.71 16.01
CA PHE A 384 -16.43 4.06 16.35
C PHE A 384 -15.33 4.53 15.39
N THR A 385 -14.42 3.63 15.02
CA THR A 385 -13.38 3.92 14.04
C THR A 385 -13.99 4.27 12.68
N ALA A 386 -14.92 3.47 12.18
CA ALA A 386 -15.53 3.67 10.86
C ALA A 386 -16.32 5.00 10.78
N ILE A 387 -17.08 5.33 11.82
CA ILE A 387 -17.84 6.60 11.89
C ILE A 387 -16.87 7.80 11.82
N ALA A 388 -15.80 7.78 12.61
CA ALA A 388 -14.83 8.87 12.60
C ALA A 388 -14.03 8.95 11.29
N SER A 389 -13.70 7.80 10.69
CA SER A 389 -12.96 7.74 9.42
C SER A 389 -13.78 8.29 8.24
N ILE A 390 -15.10 8.32 8.32
CA ILE A 390 -15.95 9.00 7.34
C ILE A 390 -15.62 10.50 7.29
N TYR A 391 -15.40 11.13 8.45
CA TYR A 391 -14.96 12.53 8.47
C TYR A 391 -13.58 12.67 7.80
N ASP A 392 -12.59 11.85 8.17
CA ASP A 392 -11.24 11.93 7.58
C ASP A 392 -11.29 11.70 6.05
N MET A 393 -12.18 10.82 5.56
CA MET A 393 -12.44 10.63 4.13
C MET A 393 -12.96 11.92 3.48
N PHE A 394 -13.97 12.56 4.07
CA PHE A 394 -14.52 13.80 3.53
C PHE A 394 -13.52 14.94 3.58
N ALA A 395 -12.76 15.08 4.66
CA ALA A 395 -11.71 16.10 4.81
C ALA A 395 -10.56 15.96 3.80
N ALA A 396 -10.39 14.76 3.24
CA ALA A 396 -9.39 14.47 2.21
C ALA A 396 -9.92 14.64 0.77
N LEU A 397 -11.19 14.99 0.58
CA LEU A 397 -11.75 15.23 -0.76
C LEU A 397 -11.05 16.39 -1.46
N PRO A 398 -10.99 16.37 -2.81
CA PRO A 398 -10.57 17.52 -3.60
C PRO A 398 -11.32 18.79 -3.21
N LYS A 399 -10.62 19.95 -3.24
CA LYS A 399 -11.16 21.23 -2.77
C LYS A 399 -12.53 21.58 -3.40
N GLU A 400 -12.71 21.24 -4.67
CA GLU A 400 -13.93 21.52 -5.42
C GLU A 400 -15.14 20.76 -4.83
N LEU A 401 -14.94 19.50 -4.44
CA LEU A 401 -15.98 18.67 -3.80
C LEU A 401 -16.16 19.05 -2.33
N TRP A 402 -15.08 19.36 -1.64
CA TRP A 402 -15.11 19.77 -0.24
C TRP A 402 -15.90 21.07 -0.04
N SER A 403 -15.66 22.08 -0.89
CA SER A 403 -16.41 23.34 -0.84
C SER A 403 -17.88 23.18 -1.19
N ALA A 404 -18.23 22.30 -2.12
CA ALA A 404 -19.63 21.99 -2.45
C ALA A 404 -20.40 21.34 -1.29
N LEU A 405 -19.70 20.71 -0.34
CA LEU A 405 -20.27 20.07 0.86
C LEU A 405 -20.23 20.97 2.10
N HIS A 406 -20.00 22.29 1.98
CA HIS A 406 -19.80 23.20 3.11
C HIS A 406 -18.71 22.71 4.09
N GLY A 407 -17.62 22.15 3.54
CA GLY A 407 -16.60 21.44 4.29
C GLY A 407 -15.90 22.23 5.38
N GLU A 408 -15.74 23.55 5.23
CA GLU A 408 -15.11 24.38 6.26
C GLU A 408 -15.95 24.47 7.55
N GLU A 409 -17.27 24.45 7.44
CA GLU A 409 -18.18 24.42 8.59
C GLU A 409 -18.10 23.06 9.29
N ILE A 410 -18.08 21.97 8.52
CA ILE A 410 -17.91 20.61 9.04
C ILE A 410 -16.55 20.47 9.74
N LYS A 411 -15.48 21.03 9.15
CA LYS A 411 -14.13 21.02 9.73
C LYS A 411 -14.08 21.74 11.08
N ALA A 412 -14.68 22.93 11.16
CA ALA A 412 -14.70 23.71 12.41
C ALA A 412 -15.39 22.96 13.55
N VAL A 413 -16.43 22.18 13.26
CA VAL A 413 -17.11 21.33 14.25
C VAL A 413 -16.28 20.09 14.58
N ALA A 414 -15.72 19.44 13.56
CA ALA A 414 -14.96 18.22 13.74
C ALA A 414 -13.65 18.43 14.51
N GLU A 415 -12.91 19.53 14.27
CA GLU A 415 -11.69 19.86 15.00
C GLU A 415 -11.94 20.15 16.49
N LYS A 416 -13.17 20.56 16.86
CA LYS A 416 -13.58 20.70 18.27
C LYS A 416 -13.92 19.35 18.92
N LEU A 417 -14.50 18.42 18.16
CA LEU A 417 -15.02 17.16 18.68
C LEU A 417 -14.03 16.01 18.56
N LEU A 418 -13.16 16.04 17.53
CA LEU A 418 -12.21 14.98 17.21
C LEU A 418 -10.77 15.48 17.38
N PRO A 419 -10.15 15.21 18.52
CA PRO A 419 -8.73 15.47 18.70
C PRO A 419 -7.91 14.84 17.55
N LEU A 420 -6.87 15.53 17.08
CA LEU A 420 -6.04 15.13 15.97
C LEU A 420 -6.73 15.14 14.57
N ALA A 421 -7.94 15.68 14.44
CA ALA A 421 -8.60 15.82 13.13
C ALA A 421 -7.78 16.70 12.16
N GLY A 422 -7.19 17.79 12.66
CA GLY A 422 -6.31 18.66 11.89
C GLY A 422 -5.04 17.99 11.36
N GLN A 423 -4.64 16.84 11.94
CA GLN A 423 -3.52 16.01 11.50
C GLN A 423 -3.97 14.83 10.59
N GLY A 424 -5.29 14.70 10.30
CA GLY A 424 -5.84 13.57 9.55
C GLY A 424 -5.91 12.26 10.35
N LEU A 425 -5.94 12.34 11.67
CA LEU A 425 -6.03 11.22 12.61
C LEU A 425 -7.25 11.35 13.54
N GLY A 426 -8.32 11.97 13.05
CA GLY A 426 -9.57 12.18 13.81
C GLY A 426 -10.20 10.89 14.31
N TRP A 427 -9.92 9.77 13.66
CA TRP A 427 -10.40 8.45 14.01
C TRP A 427 -9.78 7.86 15.30
N LEU A 428 -8.60 8.33 15.74
CA LEU A 428 -7.81 7.65 16.78
C LEU A 428 -8.49 7.67 18.16
N CYS A 429 -9.00 8.83 18.58
CA CYS A 429 -9.67 8.97 19.87
C CYS A 429 -11.02 8.22 19.91
N PRO A 430 -11.89 8.30 18.89
CA PRO A 430 -13.10 7.47 18.82
C PRO A 430 -12.78 5.96 18.81
N ALA A 431 -11.74 5.52 18.11
CA ALA A 431 -11.32 4.12 18.11
C ALA A 431 -10.91 3.66 19.53
N ALA A 432 -10.12 4.48 20.25
CA ALA A 432 -9.75 4.21 21.64
C ALA A 432 -10.99 4.15 22.56
N LEU A 433 -11.94 5.09 22.39
CA LEU A 433 -13.20 5.07 23.14
C LEU A 433 -14.00 3.81 22.88
N GLY A 434 -14.16 3.42 21.61
CA GLY A 434 -14.83 2.17 21.22
C GLY A 434 -14.15 0.94 21.81
N LEU A 435 -12.81 0.92 21.86
CA LEU A 435 -12.04 -0.14 22.51
C LEU A 435 -12.34 -0.22 24.02
N VAL A 436 -12.30 0.91 24.73
CA VAL A 436 -12.59 0.97 26.17
C VAL A 436 -14.01 0.48 26.46
N ILE A 437 -15.02 0.95 25.71
CA ILE A 437 -16.40 0.51 25.85
C ILE A 437 -16.52 -0.98 25.61
N GLY A 438 -15.94 -1.49 24.52
CA GLY A 438 -15.96 -2.91 24.19
C GLY A 438 -15.33 -3.79 25.29
N LEU A 439 -14.19 -3.37 25.84
CA LEU A 439 -13.52 -4.06 26.95
C LEU A 439 -14.34 -4.00 28.25
N ALA A 440 -14.96 -2.87 28.57
CA ALA A 440 -15.81 -2.74 29.76
C ALA A 440 -17.01 -3.70 29.69
N ILE A 441 -17.66 -3.81 28.53
CA ILE A 441 -18.76 -4.74 28.32
C ILE A 441 -18.26 -6.19 28.40
N HIS A 442 -17.11 -6.51 27.83
CA HIS A 442 -16.48 -7.82 27.93
C HIS A 442 -16.25 -8.24 29.39
N VAL A 443 -15.61 -7.39 30.17
CA VAL A 443 -15.34 -7.65 31.61
C VAL A 443 -16.64 -7.79 32.41
N TYR A 444 -17.65 -6.95 32.14
CA TYR A 444 -18.95 -7.05 32.79
C TYR A 444 -19.63 -8.39 32.51
N ARG A 445 -19.57 -8.89 31.27
CA ARG A 445 -20.12 -10.21 30.90
C ARG A 445 -19.38 -11.35 31.60
N LEU A 446 -18.05 -11.27 31.70
CA LEU A 446 -17.24 -12.29 32.41
C LEU A 446 -17.56 -12.37 33.92
N ARG A 447 -17.98 -11.25 34.53
CA ARG A 447 -18.34 -11.23 35.95
C ARG A 447 -19.75 -11.80 36.22
N LYS A 448 -20.60 -11.88 35.18
CA LYS A 448 -21.96 -12.41 35.27
C LYS A 448 -22.09 -13.86 34.84
N ALA A 449 -21.10 -14.40 34.12
CA ALA A 449 -21.01 -15.79 33.71
C ALA A 449 -20.20 -16.61 34.74
#